data_8fbfccdac0e02225bc66c1e118729ae8
#
_entry.id   8fbfccdac0e02225bc66c1e118729ae8
#
_cell.length_a   1.000
_cell.length_b   1.000
_cell.length_c   1.000
_cell.angle_alpha   90.00
_cell.angle_beta   90.00
_cell.angle_gamma   90.00
#
_symmetry.space_group_name_H-M   'P 1'
#
loop_
_entity.id
_entity.type
_entity.pdbx_description
1 polymer ?
#
loop_
_entity_poly.entity_id
_entity_poly.type
_entity_poly.pdbx_seq_one_letter_code
_entity_poly.pdbx_strand_id
1 'polypeptide(L)'
;KTTAVPEPTAVKGFEREMLELCNQQRRANGKPDIALNNTLCENAAVRAEEISRKNCFSHTRPDGTMCFTAVTVNYMTCGENIAYGTRSASATVTAWMNSPGHKENILSEDFTEAGFGCYEASGVRYWVQIFIG
;
A
#
# COMPACT_ATOMS: atom_id res chain seq x y z
N LYS A 1 15.25 -3.55 33.87
CA LYS A 1 15.53 -2.80 32.65
C LYS A 1 14.49 -3.11 31.58
N THR A 2 13.91 -2.09 31.00
CA THR A 2 12.92 -2.23 29.95
C THR A 2 13.60 -2.35 28.59
N THR A 3 13.22 -3.37 27.83
CA THR A 3 13.67 -3.48 26.44
C THR A 3 12.78 -2.58 25.59
N ALA A 4 13.40 -1.66 24.90
CA ALA A 4 12.66 -0.79 24.01
C ALA A 4 12.08 -1.59 22.84
N VAL A 5 10.84 -1.27 22.43
CA VAL A 5 10.28 -1.83 21.20
C VAL A 5 11.06 -1.21 20.04
N PRO A 6 11.61 -2.03 19.13
CA PRO A 6 12.33 -1.48 17.99
C PRO A 6 11.44 -0.54 17.18
N GLU A 7 12.00 0.59 16.78
CA GLU A 7 11.30 1.51 15.89
C GLU A 7 11.05 0.86 14.55
N PRO A 8 9.90 1.09 13.92
CA PRO A 8 9.66 0.60 12.57
C PRO A 8 10.69 1.19 11.60
N THR A 9 11.12 0.37 10.66
CA THR A 9 12.10 0.76 9.66
C THR A 9 11.46 0.80 8.28
N ALA A 10 11.67 1.90 7.56
CA ALA A 10 11.15 2.04 6.20
C ALA A 10 11.85 1.04 5.27
N VAL A 11 11.06 0.37 4.45
CA VAL A 11 11.57 -0.48 3.36
C VAL A 11 11.41 0.32 2.07
N LYS A 12 12.49 0.43 1.28
CA LYS A 12 12.52 1.27 0.08
C LYS A 12 13.04 0.47 -1.11
N GLY A 13 12.86 1.02 -2.31
CA GLY A 13 13.43 0.48 -3.53
C GLY A 13 12.57 -0.56 -4.24
N PHE A 14 11.41 -0.89 -3.68
CA PHE A 14 10.51 -1.90 -4.26
C PHE A 14 9.38 -1.28 -5.10
N GLU A 15 9.23 0.04 -5.07
CA GLU A 15 8.02 0.70 -5.57
C GLU A 15 7.79 0.45 -7.06
N ARG A 16 8.84 0.56 -7.88
CA ARG A 16 8.71 0.32 -9.33
C ARG A 16 8.45 -1.15 -9.65
N GLU A 17 9.05 -2.06 -8.92
CA GLU A 17 8.78 -3.49 -9.06
C GLU A 17 7.31 -3.78 -8.75
N MET A 18 6.81 -3.20 -7.68
CA MET A 18 5.41 -3.43 -7.26
C MET A 18 4.43 -2.84 -8.26
N LEU A 19 4.76 -1.65 -8.81
CA LEU A 19 3.96 -1.07 -9.88
C LEU A 19 3.91 -2.00 -11.09
N GLU A 20 5.06 -2.51 -11.52
CA GLU A 20 5.10 -3.39 -12.69
C GLU A 20 4.33 -4.68 -12.44
N LEU A 21 4.42 -5.25 -11.24
CA LEU A 21 3.65 -6.45 -10.89
C LEU A 21 2.15 -6.17 -10.97
N CYS A 22 1.70 -5.02 -10.50
CA CYS A 22 0.29 -4.63 -10.60
C CYS A 22 -0.11 -4.41 -12.06
N ASN A 23 0.73 -3.77 -12.85
CA ASN A 23 0.43 -3.51 -14.26
C ASN A 23 0.41 -4.79 -15.08
N GLN A 24 1.24 -5.78 -14.75
CA GLN A 24 1.16 -7.10 -15.38
C GLN A 24 -0.22 -7.71 -15.17
N GLN A 25 -0.77 -7.63 -13.96
CA GLN A 25 -2.10 -8.13 -13.66
C GLN A 25 -3.17 -7.35 -14.41
N ARG A 26 -3.03 -6.03 -14.48
CA ARG A 26 -3.97 -5.18 -15.21
C ARG A 26 -3.98 -5.54 -16.70
N ARG A 27 -2.81 -5.66 -17.33
CA ARG A 27 -2.71 -6.03 -18.75
C ARG A 27 -3.32 -7.42 -19.01
N ALA A 28 -3.07 -8.36 -18.12
CA ALA A 28 -3.63 -9.72 -18.25
C ALA A 28 -5.15 -9.73 -18.20
N ASN A 29 -5.76 -8.69 -17.63
CA ASN A 29 -7.20 -8.54 -17.52
C ASN A 29 -7.76 -7.44 -18.43
N GLY A 30 -6.98 -7.00 -19.43
CA GLY A 30 -7.42 -6.03 -20.42
C GLY A 30 -7.54 -4.60 -19.90
N LYS A 31 -6.84 -4.25 -18.82
CA LYS A 31 -6.88 -2.91 -18.23
C LYS A 31 -5.62 -2.13 -18.58
N PRO A 32 -5.73 -0.79 -18.76
CA PRO A 32 -4.54 0.01 -19.04
C PRO A 32 -3.64 0.13 -17.81
N ASP A 33 -2.36 0.41 -18.07
CA ASP A 33 -1.39 0.62 -16.99
C ASP A 33 -1.77 1.82 -16.14
N ILE A 34 -1.46 1.74 -14.84
CA ILE A 34 -1.50 2.90 -13.95
C ILE A 34 -0.08 3.45 -13.79
N ALA A 35 0.01 4.74 -13.46
CA ALA A 35 1.29 5.42 -13.31
C ALA A 35 1.72 5.45 -11.85
N LEU A 36 3.03 5.45 -11.61
CA LEU A 36 3.57 5.64 -10.26
C LEU A 36 3.47 7.12 -9.89
N ASN A 37 2.96 7.40 -8.70
CA ASN A 37 2.91 8.75 -8.16
C ASN A 37 3.79 8.81 -6.91
N ASN A 38 4.87 9.59 -6.98
CA ASN A 38 5.84 9.64 -5.88
C ASN A 38 5.25 10.21 -4.60
N THR A 39 4.34 11.18 -4.70
CA THR A 39 3.67 11.72 -3.52
C THR A 39 2.78 10.68 -2.87
N LEU A 40 2.10 9.86 -3.67
CA LEU A 40 1.31 8.74 -3.13
C LEU A 40 2.23 7.71 -2.46
N CYS A 41 3.45 7.51 -2.95
CA CYS A 41 4.40 6.63 -2.26
C CYS A 41 4.75 7.18 -0.89
N GLU A 42 4.92 8.50 -0.75
CA GLU A 42 5.15 9.14 0.55
C GLU A 42 3.93 8.97 1.45
N ASN A 43 2.73 9.18 0.92
CA ASN A 43 1.49 9.00 1.68
C ASN A 43 1.32 7.55 2.13
N ALA A 44 1.64 6.60 1.25
CA ALA A 44 1.56 5.18 1.57
C ALA A 44 2.59 4.80 2.64
N ALA A 45 3.78 5.41 2.61
CA ALA A 45 4.79 5.18 3.63
C ALA A 45 4.32 5.68 5.00
N VAL A 46 3.66 6.84 5.06
CA VAL A 46 3.07 7.36 6.30
C VAL A 46 2.05 6.35 6.85
N ARG A 47 1.18 5.83 5.99
CA ARG A 47 0.20 4.83 6.40
C ARG A 47 0.87 3.54 6.89
N ALA A 48 1.89 3.05 6.17
CA ALA A 48 2.59 1.82 6.56
C ALA A 48 3.28 2.00 7.92
N GLU A 49 3.88 3.17 8.15
CA GLU A 49 4.51 3.48 9.43
C GLU A 49 3.50 3.49 10.58
N GLU A 50 2.38 4.18 10.41
CA GLU A 50 1.39 4.28 11.49
C GLU A 50 0.74 2.92 11.78
N ILE A 51 0.50 2.10 10.74
CA ILE A 51 -0.03 0.75 10.91
C ILE A 51 0.95 -0.11 11.72
N SER A 52 2.25 -0.04 11.36
CA SER A 52 3.27 -0.85 12.02
C SER A 52 3.55 -0.38 13.45
N ARG A 53 3.54 0.94 13.67
CA ARG A 53 3.88 1.55 14.96
C ARG A 53 2.76 1.39 15.99
N LYS A 54 1.51 1.55 15.54
CA LYS A 54 0.34 1.55 16.42
C LYS A 54 -0.35 0.19 16.47
N ASN A 55 0.18 -0.81 15.75
CA ASN A 55 -0.45 -2.11 15.62
C ASN A 55 -1.91 -1.96 15.18
N CYS A 56 -2.16 -1.06 14.23
CA CYS A 56 -3.47 -0.68 13.77
C CYS A 56 -3.65 -1.10 12.32
N PHE A 57 -3.85 -2.40 12.08
CA PHE A 57 -4.05 -2.93 10.74
C PHE A 57 -5.50 -2.71 10.33
N SER A 58 -5.79 -1.50 9.83
CA SER A 58 -7.14 -1.07 9.52
C SER A 58 -7.11 0.05 8.49
N HIS A 59 -8.17 0.17 7.72
CA HIS A 59 -8.38 1.33 6.84
C HIS A 59 -8.75 2.59 7.64
N THR A 60 -9.10 2.45 8.89
CA THR A 60 -9.27 3.57 9.82
C THR A 60 -7.93 3.86 10.46
N ARG A 61 -7.51 5.12 10.39
CA ARG A 61 -6.22 5.55 10.93
C ARG A 61 -6.27 5.57 12.46
N PRO A 62 -5.09 5.57 13.13
CA PRO A 62 -5.05 5.60 14.60
C PRO A 62 -5.78 6.78 15.24
N ASP A 63 -5.92 7.90 14.53
CA ASP A 63 -6.65 9.09 15.03
C ASP A 63 -8.16 9.00 14.79
N GLY A 64 -8.65 7.90 14.22
CA GLY A 64 -10.06 7.69 13.94
C GLY A 64 -10.53 8.17 12.58
N THR A 65 -9.67 8.83 11.80
CA THR A 65 -10.03 9.27 10.45
C THR A 65 -9.85 8.13 9.45
N MET A 66 -10.46 8.27 8.27
CA MET A 66 -10.32 7.28 7.20
C MET A 66 -8.94 7.36 6.56
N CYS A 67 -8.50 6.25 5.96
CA CYS A 67 -7.19 6.17 5.29
C CYS A 67 -6.97 7.28 4.26
N PHE A 68 -8.05 7.77 3.62
CA PHE A 68 -7.96 8.79 2.58
C PHE A 68 -7.41 10.12 3.10
N THR A 69 -7.50 10.39 4.39
CA THR A 69 -6.96 11.62 4.98
C THR A 69 -5.44 11.68 4.89
N ALA A 70 -4.77 10.56 4.60
CA ALA A 70 -3.33 10.55 4.40
C ALA A 70 -2.92 11.03 3.00
N VAL A 71 -3.87 11.09 2.06
CA VAL A 71 -3.59 11.46 0.68
C VAL A 71 -3.51 12.98 0.56
N THR A 72 -2.36 13.47 0.06
CA THR A 72 -2.07 14.91 -0.01
C THR A 72 -2.13 15.47 -1.42
N VAL A 73 -2.57 14.67 -2.39
CA VAL A 73 -2.80 15.14 -3.77
C VAL A 73 -4.30 15.15 -4.05
N ASN A 74 -4.71 15.94 -5.06
CA ASN A 74 -6.12 15.99 -5.45
C ASN A 74 -6.51 14.68 -6.13
N TYR A 75 -7.73 14.23 -5.90
CA TYR A 75 -8.27 13.03 -6.53
C TYR A 75 -9.80 13.11 -6.59
N MET A 76 -10.39 12.35 -7.50
CA MET A 76 -11.84 12.17 -7.56
C MET A 76 -12.24 10.84 -6.92
N THR A 77 -11.40 9.81 -7.10
CA THR A 77 -11.60 8.50 -6.46
C THR A 77 -10.30 8.09 -5.78
N CYS A 78 -10.42 7.33 -4.69
CA CYS A 78 -9.27 6.88 -3.91
C CYS A 78 -9.54 5.49 -3.36
N GLY A 79 -8.50 4.65 -3.29
CA GLY A 79 -8.60 3.33 -2.71
C GLY A 79 -7.33 2.96 -1.97
N GLU A 80 -7.41 1.94 -1.13
CA GLU A 80 -6.26 1.46 -0.37
C GLU A 80 -6.27 -0.06 -0.29
N ASN A 81 -5.11 -0.68 -0.55
CA ASN A 81 -4.85 -2.07 -0.20
C ASN A 81 -3.80 -2.10 0.90
N ILE A 82 -4.01 -2.93 1.91
CA ILE A 82 -3.05 -3.12 2.99
C ILE A 82 -2.77 -4.61 3.18
N ALA A 83 -1.55 -4.93 3.63
CA ALA A 83 -1.15 -6.30 3.93
C ALA A 83 -0.06 -6.29 4.99
N TYR A 84 0.07 -7.41 5.70
CA TYR A 84 1.20 -7.62 6.60
C TYR A 84 1.63 -9.08 6.57
N GLY A 85 2.89 -9.30 6.88
CA GLY A 85 3.45 -10.66 7.00
C GLY A 85 4.12 -11.17 5.73
N THR A 86 3.73 -10.67 4.55
CA THR A 86 4.42 -11.04 3.32
C THR A 86 5.79 -10.36 3.27
N ARG A 87 6.79 -11.05 2.69
CA ARG A 87 8.19 -10.63 2.77
C ARG A 87 8.70 -9.96 1.49
N SER A 88 7.93 -9.99 0.41
CA SER A 88 8.36 -9.43 -0.87
C SER A 88 7.20 -8.72 -1.58
N ALA A 89 7.54 -7.85 -2.52
CA ALA A 89 6.55 -7.19 -3.36
C ALA A 89 5.72 -8.22 -4.14
N SER A 90 6.37 -9.23 -4.69
CA SER A 90 5.70 -10.28 -5.45
C SER A 90 4.69 -11.06 -4.59
N ALA A 91 5.11 -11.48 -3.40
CA ALA A 91 4.21 -12.20 -2.49
C ALA A 91 3.02 -11.34 -2.09
N THR A 92 3.24 -10.04 -1.90
CA THR A 92 2.19 -9.11 -1.49
C THR A 92 1.16 -8.90 -2.61
N VAL A 93 1.61 -8.66 -3.83
CA VAL A 93 0.69 -8.50 -4.97
C VAL A 93 -0.07 -9.79 -5.23
N THR A 94 0.60 -10.95 -5.13
CA THR A 94 -0.07 -12.25 -5.27
C THR A 94 -1.16 -12.41 -4.22
N ALA A 95 -0.88 -12.05 -2.96
CA ALA A 95 -1.87 -12.14 -1.88
C ALA A 95 -3.07 -11.23 -2.16
N TRP A 96 -2.81 -10.00 -2.62
CA TRP A 96 -3.90 -9.08 -2.97
C TRP A 96 -4.73 -9.62 -4.13
N MET A 97 -4.09 -10.18 -5.16
CA MET A 97 -4.82 -10.74 -6.31
C MET A 97 -5.64 -11.97 -5.94
N ASN A 98 -5.31 -12.66 -4.86
CA ASN A 98 -6.08 -13.80 -4.36
C ASN A 98 -7.21 -13.39 -3.39
N SER A 99 -7.40 -12.11 -3.18
CA SER A 99 -8.42 -11.56 -2.28
C SER A 99 -9.38 -10.68 -3.09
N PRO A 100 -10.68 -11.02 -3.19
CA PRO A 100 -11.60 -10.33 -4.11
C PRO A 100 -11.62 -8.81 -3.98
N GLY A 101 -11.67 -8.27 -2.78
CA GLY A 101 -11.72 -6.82 -2.59
C GLY A 101 -10.42 -6.12 -2.99
N HIS A 102 -9.28 -6.71 -2.66
CA HIS A 102 -7.98 -6.16 -3.03
C HIS A 102 -7.75 -6.26 -4.55
N LYS A 103 -8.14 -7.39 -5.14
CA LYS A 103 -8.05 -7.62 -6.58
C LYS A 103 -8.89 -6.59 -7.33
N GLU A 104 -10.10 -6.31 -6.84
CA GLU A 104 -10.99 -5.33 -7.45
C GLU A 104 -10.31 -3.96 -7.53
N ASN A 105 -9.62 -3.54 -6.45
CA ASN A 105 -8.89 -2.28 -6.46
C ASN A 105 -7.77 -2.28 -7.51
N ILE A 106 -6.98 -3.35 -7.57
CA ILE A 106 -5.86 -3.43 -8.53
C ILE A 106 -6.36 -3.36 -9.97
N LEU A 107 -7.52 -3.95 -10.26
CA LEU A 107 -8.06 -4.02 -11.61
C LEU A 107 -9.05 -2.90 -11.94
N SER A 108 -9.33 -2.00 -11.01
CA SER A 108 -10.33 -0.94 -11.23
C SER A 108 -9.90 0.04 -12.29
N GLU A 109 -10.81 0.37 -13.21
CA GLU A 109 -10.59 1.40 -14.22
C GLU A 109 -10.78 2.81 -13.66
N ASP A 110 -11.29 2.93 -12.44
CA ASP A 110 -11.44 4.22 -11.76
C ASP A 110 -10.09 4.80 -11.32
N PHE A 111 -9.06 3.96 -11.23
CA PHE A 111 -7.74 4.37 -10.76
C PHE A 111 -6.76 4.49 -11.92
N THR A 112 -6.00 5.59 -11.92
CA THR A 112 -5.01 5.88 -12.96
C THR A 112 -3.59 6.02 -12.40
N GLU A 113 -3.46 6.18 -11.08
CA GLU A 113 -2.17 6.33 -10.42
C GLU A 113 -2.15 5.56 -9.11
N ALA A 114 -0.96 5.13 -8.71
CA ALA A 114 -0.79 4.43 -7.44
C ALA A 114 0.53 4.79 -6.78
N GLY A 115 0.57 4.61 -5.45
CA GLY A 115 1.79 4.71 -4.68
C GLY A 115 1.85 3.56 -3.68
N PHE A 116 3.07 3.25 -3.24
CA PHE A 116 3.32 2.09 -2.38
C PHE A 116 4.24 2.47 -1.23
N GLY A 117 3.96 1.92 -0.05
CA GLY A 117 4.80 2.08 1.12
C GLY A 117 4.95 0.77 1.86
N CYS A 118 6.06 0.63 2.57
CA CYS A 118 6.31 -0.55 3.40
C CYS A 118 7.16 -0.15 4.60
N TYR A 119 6.79 -0.66 5.77
CA TYR A 119 7.59 -0.54 6.98
C TYR A 119 7.73 -1.91 7.63
N GLU A 120 8.88 -2.15 8.24
CA GLU A 120 9.13 -3.39 8.96
C GLU A 120 9.24 -3.08 10.46
N ALA A 121 8.51 -3.84 11.27
CA ALA A 121 8.56 -3.72 12.72
C ALA A 121 8.59 -5.13 13.32
N SER A 122 9.56 -5.40 14.18
CA SER A 122 9.72 -6.70 14.85
C SER A 122 9.71 -7.88 13.87
N GLY A 123 10.37 -7.71 12.72
CA GLY A 123 10.48 -8.76 11.71
C GLY A 123 9.27 -8.91 10.81
N VAL A 124 8.24 -8.09 10.97
CA VAL A 124 7.01 -8.15 10.17
C VAL A 124 6.95 -6.94 9.25
N ARG A 125 6.70 -7.16 7.97
CA ARG A 125 6.53 -6.10 6.98
C ARG A 125 5.06 -5.75 6.84
N TYR A 126 4.79 -4.45 6.81
CA TYR A 126 3.45 -3.88 6.63
C TYR A 126 3.45 -3.09 5.33
N TRP A 127 2.54 -3.44 4.42
CA TRP A 127 2.50 -2.92 3.06
C TRP A 127 1.24 -2.11 2.84
N VAL A 128 1.37 -1.00 2.14
CA VAL A 128 0.24 -0.15 1.78
C VAL A 128 0.34 0.22 0.31
N GLN A 129 -0.78 0.10 -0.40
CA GLN A 129 -0.95 0.62 -1.75
C GLN A 129 -2.09 1.63 -1.71
N ILE A 130 -1.84 2.83 -2.26
CA ILE A 130 -2.87 3.86 -2.40
C ILE A 130 -3.09 4.09 -3.88
N PHE A 131 -4.35 4.15 -4.27
CA PHE A 131 -4.77 4.42 -5.65
C PHE A 131 -5.54 5.72 -5.70
N ILE A 132 -5.39 6.45 -6.80
CA ILE A 132 -6.25 7.59 -7.12
C ILE A 132 -6.65 7.56 -8.60
N GLY A 133 -7.77 8.24 -8.87
CA GLY A 133 -8.21 8.52 -10.23
C GLY A 133 -8.98 9.80 -10.30
#